data_1dae063d640a85474beb84eac5827826
#
_entry.id   1dae063d640a85474beb84eac5827826
#
_cell.length_a   1.000
_cell.length_b   1.000
_cell.length_c   1.000
_cell.angle_alpha   90.00
_cell.angle_beta   90.00
_cell.angle_gamma   90.00
#
_symmetry.space_group_name_H-M   'P 1'
#
loop_
_entity.id
_entity.type
_entity.pdbx_description
1 polymer ?
#
loop_
_entity_poly.entity_id
_entity_poly.type
_entity_poly.pdbx_seq_one_letter_code
_entity_poly.pdbx_strand_id
1 'polypeptide(L)'
;EGDSLTLERIREGLETVSLMSERKVVFLPDFLPAAGKAVRGFPESDCKALAEYLPQVMEGSMLLMCVPDQEEQKPKKNVIRQAVEKCGKVYDFQPLKDKQLHGFIEKRLKASGKNYRSSVVSAIISNSGYGNKAINYSLYNLDNDLKKVIAYSGEEITAYDVGAVLSVNPENNVFAMLDAIGRNRKDEALRLLYNLLESGTTVFSLLRMITGQLELILSIKEMQENGMNLTQVQKKLGVHQFRVKKAAAVGGNCSVSYLKNILSEAYQVDEHIKTGLFDGQLALEYFIAKL
;
A
#
# COMPACT_ATOMS: atom_id res chain seq x y z
N GLU A 1 -25.68 4.78 -7.31
CA GLU A 1 -24.72 3.85 -6.74
C GLU A 1 -24.89 2.50 -7.44
N GLY A 2 -23.91 1.60 -7.42
CA GLY A 2 -23.60 0.54 -8.40
C GLY A 2 -24.73 -0.34 -8.97
N ASP A 3 -25.76 -0.68 -8.23
CA ASP A 3 -26.82 -1.62 -8.70
C ASP A 3 -27.90 -0.98 -9.61
N SER A 4 -27.85 0.31 -9.83
CA SER A 4 -28.85 1.05 -10.63
C SER A 4 -28.28 1.74 -11.88
N LEU A 5 -27.01 1.45 -12.24
CA LEU A 5 -26.39 2.04 -13.41
C LEU A 5 -26.84 1.29 -14.67
N THR A 6 -27.50 2.01 -15.58
CA THR A 6 -27.91 1.49 -16.89
C THR A 6 -27.28 2.34 -18.00
N LEU A 7 -27.19 1.78 -19.22
CA LEU A 7 -26.73 2.52 -20.38
C LEU A 7 -27.60 3.76 -20.65
N GLU A 8 -28.91 3.65 -20.44
CA GLU A 8 -29.86 4.75 -20.61
C GLU A 8 -29.53 5.93 -19.70
N ARG A 9 -29.25 5.67 -18.42
CA ARG A 9 -28.85 6.72 -17.46
C ARG A 9 -27.54 7.41 -17.84
N ILE A 10 -26.60 6.66 -18.40
CA ILE A 10 -25.35 7.25 -18.88
C ILE A 10 -25.63 8.18 -20.06
N ARG A 11 -26.45 7.72 -21.02
CA ARG A 11 -26.87 8.53 -22.17
C ARG A 11 -27.65 9.76 -21.77
N GLU A 12 -28.69 9.60 -20.95
CA GLU A 12 -29.48 10.70 -20.41
C GLU A 12 -28.57 11.72 -19.70
N GLY A 13 -27.65 11.24 -18.88
CA GLY A 13 -26.63 12.06 -18.26
C GLY A 13 -25.80 12.85 -19.28
N LEU A 14 -25.41 12.29 -20.41
CA LEU A 14 -24.59 12.93 -21.43
C LEU A 14 -25.39 13.83 -22.40
N GLU A 15 -26.62 13.46 -22.71
CA GLU A 15 -27.49 14.15 -23.69
C GLU A 15 -28.27 15.33 -23.08
N THR A 16 -28.53 15.32 -21.77
CA THR A 16 -29.19 16.44 -21.10
C THR A 16 -28.35 17.71 -21.23
N VAL A 17 -28.90 18.76 -21.82
CA VAL A 17 -28.22 20.04 -21.99
C VAL A 17 -28.19 20.79 -20.67
N SER A 18 -27.05 21.32 -20.29
CA SER A 18 -26.93 22.21 -19.14
C SER A 18 -27.36 23.63 -19.53
N LEU A 19 -28.32 24.17 -18.82
CA LEU A 19 -28.76 25.56 -19.05
C LEU A 19 -27.80 26.59 -18.43
N MET A 20 -26.90 26.16 -17.52
CA MET A 20 -26.05 27.07 -16.73
C MET A 20 -24.55 26.90 -16.99
N SER A 21 -24.13 25.94 -17.80
CA SER A 21 -22.71 25.70 -18.07
C SER A 21 -22.50 25.23 -19.51
N GLU A 22 -21.42 25.71 -20.13
CA GLU A 22 -21.00 25.31 -21.47
C GLU A 22 -20.39 23.89 -21.50
N ARG A 23 -20.00 23.36 -20.33
CA ARG A 23 -19.37 22.04 -20.22
C ARG A 23 -20.00 21.23 -19.11
N LYS A 24 -20.12 19.95 -19.35
CA LYS A 24 -20.67 18.98 -18.40
C LYS A 24 -19.76 17.76 -18.29
N VAL A 25 -19.62 17.23 -17.08
CA VAL A 25 -18.88 16.00 -16.81
C VAL A 25 -19.82 14.98 -16.18
N VAL A 26 -19.95 13.84 -16.81
CA VAL A 26 -20.57 12.64 -16.23
C VAL A 26 -19.47 11.77 -15.67
N PHE A 27 -19.49 11.53 -14.37
CA PHE A 27 -18.45 10.78 -13.66
C PHE A 27 -18.97 9.41 -13.24
N LEU A 28 -18.28 8.36 -13.68
CA LEU A 28 -18.55 6.97 -13.30
C LEU A 28 -17.39 6.46 -12.42
N PRO A 29 -17.53 6.52 -11.10
CA PRO A 29 -16.56 5.91 -10.19
C PRO A 29 -16.67 4.37 -10.28
N ASP A 30 -15.54 3.69 -10.08
CA ASP A 30 -15.45 2.22 -10.00
C ASP A 30 -16.15 1.47 -11.14
N PHE A 31 -16.08 2.01 -12.37
CA PHE A 31 -16.75 1.45 -13.54
C PHE A 31 -16.02 0.21 -14.07
N LEU A 32 -16.27 -0.94 -13.44
CA LEU A 32 -15.65 -2.23 -13.74
C LEU A 32 -15.87 -2.74 -15.18
N PRO A 33 -16.97 -2.43 -15.90
CA PRO A 33 -17.10 -2.80 -17.30
C PRO A 33 -15.97 -2.29 -18.19
N ALA A 34 -15.39 -1.11 -17.90
CA ALA A 34 -14.24 -0.59 -18.61
C ALA A 34 -12.93 -1.38 -18.32
N ALA A 35 -12.91 -2.20 -17.26
CA ALA A 35 -11.84 -3.18 -16.99
C ALA A 35 -12.11 -4.56 -17.60
N GLY A 36 -13.24 -4.76 -18.26
CA GLY A 36 -13.64 -6.05 -18.83
C GLY A 36 -14.22 -7.02 -17.81
N LYS A 37 -14.74 -6.52 -16.68
CA LYS A 37 -15.46 -7.32 -15.69
C LYS A 37 -16.97 -7.17 -15.88
N ALA A 38 -17.67 -8.29 -15.85
CA ALA A 38 -19.13 -8.28 -15.83
C ALA A 38 -19.65 -7.68 -14.52
N VAL A 39 -20.62 -6.80 -14.62
CA VAL A 39 -21.31 -6.19 -13.48
C VAL A 39 -22.80 -6.46 -13.60
N ARG A 40 -23.44 -6.78 -12.48
CA ARG A 40 -24.90 -6.94 -12.44
C ARG A 40 -25.56 -5.63 -12.85
N GLY A 41 -26.48 -5.68 -13.82
CA GLY A 41 -27.15 -4.49 -14.35
C GLY A 41 -26.47 -3.82 -15.55
N PHE A 42 -25.24 -4.27 -15.95
CA PHE A 42 -24.54 -3.76 -17.13
C PHE A 42 -23.97 -4.93 -17.96
N PRO A 43 -24.81 -5.58 -18.79
CA PRO A 43 -24.43 -6.75 -19.58
C PRO A 43 -23.45 -6.40 -20.71
N GLU A 44 -22.90 -7.43 -21.37
CA GLU A 44 -21.95 -7.24 -22.48
C GLU A 44 -22.58 -6.50 -23.69
N SER A 45 -23.90 -6.66 -23.92
CA SER A 45 -24.63 -5.88 -24.91
C SER A 45 -24.53 -4.38 -24.67
N ASP A 46 -24.67 -3.95 -23.40
CA ASP A 46 -24.59 -2.56 -23.02
C ASP A 46 -23.17 -2.02 -23.12
N CYS A 47 -22.15 -2.87 -22.86
CA CYS A 47 -20.75 -2.52 -23.10
C CYS A 47 -20.49 -2.24 -24.59
N LYS A 48 -21.04 -3.04 -25.49
CA LYS A 48 -20.92 -2.84 -26.94
C LYS A 48 -21.68 -1.57 -27.38
N ALA A 49 -22.91 -1.41 -26.92
CA ALA A 49 -23.72 -0.25 -27.24
C ALA A 49 -23.12 1.06 -26.68
N LEU A 50 -22.53 1.02 -25.50
CA LEU A 50 -21.76 2.16 -24.96
C LEU A 50 -20.55 2.46 -25.85
N ALA A 51 -19.78 1.45 -26.23
CA ALA A 51 -18.60 1.62 -27.07
C ALA A 51 -18.95 2.25 -28.44
N GLU A 52 -20.08 1.90 -29.03
CA GLU A 52 -20.61 2.48 -30.28
C GLU A 52 -21.11 3.92 -30.08
N TYR A 53 -21.62 4.24 -28.90
CA TYR A 53 -22.12 5.56 -28.58
C TYR A 53 -21.02 6.58 -28.24
N LEU A 54 -19.89 6.15 -27.63
CA LEU A 54 -18.82 7.06 -27.19
C LEU A 54 -18.33 8.05 -28.25
N PRO A 55 -18.13 7.69 -29.56
CA PRO A 55 -17.75 8.64 -30.60
C PRO A 55 -18.81 9.70 -30.90
N GLN A 56 -20.05 9.50 -30.47
CA GLN A 56 -21.21 10.36 -30.76
C GLN A 56 -21.53 11.33 -29.59
N VAL A 57 -20.73 11.27 -28.51
CA VAL A 57 -20.92 12.16 -27.35
C VAL A 57 -20.80 13.61 -27.79
N MET A 58 -21.79 14.41 -27.43
CA MET A 58 -21.92 15.81 -27.84
C MET A 58 -20.72 16.64 -27.36
N GLU A 59 -20.33 17.63 -28.18
CA GLU A 59 -19.34 18.61 -27.81
C GLU A 59 -19.80 19.36 -26.55
N GLY A 60 -18.90 19.57 -25.61
CA GLY A 60 -19.20 20.12 -24.29
C GLY A 60 -19.55 19.09 -23.22
N SER A 61 -19.89 17.83 -23.57
CA SER A 61 -20.09 16.75 -22.62
C SER A 61 -18.84 15.86 -22.51
N MET A 62 -18.46 15.47 -21.29
CA MET A 62 -17.32 14.60 -21.02
C MET A 62 -17.77 13.43 -20.15
N LEU A 63 -17.42 12.22 -20.58
CA LEU A 63 -17.57 11.01 -19.75
C LEU A 63 -16.23 10.66 -19.11
N LEU A 64 -16.18 10.67 -17.79
CA LEU A 64 -15.01 10.27 -17.02
C LEU A 64 -15.30 8.93 -16.33
N MET A 65 -14.62 7.89 -16.77
CA MET A 65 -14.73 6.55 -16.20
C MET A 65 -13.48 6.25 -15.36
N CYS A 66 -13.65 6.01 -14.07
CA CYS A 66 -12.59 5.53 -13.19
C CYS A 66 -12.70 4.01 -13.00
N VAL A 67 -11.59 3.34 -13.16
CA VAL A 67 -11.48 1.90 -12.92
C VAL A 67 -10.56 1.71 -11.73
N PRO A 68 -11.01 1.01 -10.66
CA PRO A 68 -10.17 0.75 -9.51
C PRO A 68 -9.01 -0.17 -9.88
N ASP A 69 -7.91 -0.07 -9.12
CA ASP A 69 -6.74 -0.93 -9.28
C ASP A 69 -7.14 -2.41 -9.12
N GLN A 70 -6.73 -3.21 -10.06
CA GLN A 70 -6.98 -4.66 -10.10
C GLN A 70 -5.64 -5.34 -9.86
N GLU A 71 -5.36 -5.75 -8.63
CA GLU A 71 -4.06 -6.19 -8.12
C GLU A 71 -3.30 -7.23 -8.95
N GLU A 72 -3.90 -7.94 -9.90
CA GLU A 72 -3.21 -9.06 -10.59
C GLU A 72 -3.44 -9.18 -12.10
N GLN A 73 -4.27 -8.37 -12.71
CA GLN A 73 -4.52 -8.52 -14.15
C GLN A 73 -4.27 -7.21 -14.89
N LYS A 74 -3.35 -7.24 -15.86
CA LYS A 74 -3.31 -6.18 -16.89
C LYS A 74 -4.72 -6.00 -17.43
N PRO A 75 -5.24 -4.76 -17.51
CA PRO A 75 -6.58 -4.53 -18.01
C PRO A 75 -6.72 -5.19 -19.38
N LYS A 76 -7.59 -6.19 -19.49
CA LYS A 76 -7.86 -6.85 -20.77
C LYS A 76 -8.39 -5.80 -21.71
N LYS A 77 -7.88 -5.79 -22.95
CA LYS A 77 -8.46 -4.97 -24.01
C LYS A 77 -9.92 -5.39 -24.16
N ASN A 78 -10.83 -4.48 -23.87
CA ASN A 78 -12.25 -4.68 -24.08
C ASN A 78 -12.82 -3.63 -25.02
N VAL A 79 -14.05 -3.80 -25.45
CA VAL A 79 -14.70 -2.95 -26.44
C VAL A 79 -14.79 -1.48 -25.99
N ILE A 80 -15.07 -1.23 -24.70
CA ILE A 80 -15.14 0.14 -24.15
C ILE A 80 -13.77 0.81 -24.19
N ARG A 81 -12.72 0.13 -23.69
CA ARG A 81 -11.36 0.68 -23.72
C ARG A 81 -10.89 0.97 -25.14
N GLN A 82 -11.16 0.06 -26.09
CA GLN A 82 -10.83 0.27 -27.49
C GLN A 82 -11.56 1.47 -28.11
N ALA A 83 -12.82 1.70 -27.73
CA ALA A 83 -13.58 2.85 -28.17
C ALA A 83 -12.98 4.14 -27.58
N VAL A 84 -12.68 4.17 -26.28
CA VAL A 84 -12.05 5.32 -25.61
C VAL A 84 -10.67 5.65 -26.23
N GLU A 85 -9.86 4.63 -26.56
CA GLU A 85 -8.56 4.84 -27.22
C GLU A 85 -8.67 5.52 -28.59
N LYS A 86 -9.84 5.42 -29.25
CA LYS A 86 -10.12 6.05 -30.56
C LYS A 86 -10.69 7.46 -30.46
N CYS A 87 -11.57 7.73 -29.50
CA CYS A 87 -12.31 9.00 -29.41
C CYS A 87 -11.99 9.84 -28.16
N GLY A 88 -11.13 9.34 -27.26
CA GLY A 88 -10.81 9.98 -25.99
C GLY A 88 -9.36 9.76 -25.56
N LYS A 89 -9.15 9.81 -24.26
CA LYS A 89 -7.83 9.59 -23.64
C LYS A 89 -7.92 8.57 -22.52
N VAL A 90 -6.97 7.64 -22.48
CA VAL A 90 -6.79 6.69 -21.40
C VAL A 90 -5.58 7.11 -20.57
N TYR A 91 -5.79 7.25 -19.25
CA TYR A 91 -4.74 7.53 -18.29
C TYR A 91 -4.55 6.30 -17.41
N ASP A 92 -3.32 5.82 -17.31
CA ASP A 92 -2.95 4.68 -16.46
C ASP A 92 -2.10 5.19 -15.30
N PHE A 93 -2.67 5.11 -14.09
CA PHE A 93 -2.04 5.58 -12.86
C PHE A 93 -1.43 4.39 -12.12
N GLN A 94 -0.17 4.11 -12.41
CA GLN A 94 0.59 3.07 -11.72
C GLN A 94 1.17 3.60 -10.40
N PRO A 95 1.31 2.75 -9.37
CA PRO A 95 2.05 3.11 -8.17
C PRO A 95 3.44 3.63 -8.51
N LEU A 96 3.82 4.75 -7.91
CA LEU A 96 5.14 5.36 -8.12
C LEU A 96 6.23 4.43 -7.61
N LYS A 97 7.32 4.27 -8.39
CA LYS A 97 8.46 3.43 -8.03
C LYS A 97 9.74 4.26 -8.02
N ASP A 98 10.65 3.88 -7.14
CA ASP A 98 12.03 4.40 -7.09
C ASP A 98 12.16 5.89 -7.43
N LYS A 99 12.72 6.24 -8.60
CA LYS A 99 12.95 7.63 -9.03
C LYS A 99 11.69 8.47 -9.08
N GLN A 100 10.55 7.90 -9.45
CA GLN A 100 9.28 8.64 -9.52
C GLN A 100 8.79 9.00 -8.11
N LEU A 101 8.91 8.06 -7.16
CA LEU A 101 8.57 8.27 -5.76
C LEU A 101 9.47 9.33 -5.13
N HIS A 102 10.80 9.23 -5.36
CA HIS A 102 11.76 10.27 -4.96
C HIS A 102 11.37 11.64 -5.50
N GLY A 103 11.14 11.75 -6.82
CA GLY A 103 10.75 13.00 -7.46
C GLY A 103 9.44 13.58 -6.93
N PHE A 104 8.45 12.73 -6.60
CA PHE A 104 7.20 13.17 -5.99
C PHE A 104 7.44 13.80 -4.60
N ILE A 105 8.20 13.12 -3.74
CA ILE A 105 8.52 13.60 -2.40
C ILE A 105 9.31 14.92 -2.49
N GLU A 106 10.38 14.95 -3.29
CA GLU A 106 11.17 16.17 -3.48
C GLU A 106 10.35 17.35 -3.98
N LYS A 107 9.43 17.13 -4.93
CA LYS A 107 8.53 18.18 -5.42
C LYS A 107 7.69 18.78 -4.30
N ARG A 108 7.20 17.97 -3.36
CA ARG A 108 6.41 18.44 -2.21
C ARG A 108 7.28 19.20 -1.19
N LEU A 109 8.46 18.66 -0.89
CA LEU A 109 9.40 19.31 0.03
C LEU A 109 9.88 20.65 -0.53
N LYS A 110 10.24 20.73 -1.82
CA LYS A 110 10.62 21.99 -2.48
C LYS A 110 9.50 23.03 -2.47
N ALA A 111 8.26 22.58 -2.71
CA ALA A 111 7.10 23.47 -2.69
C ALA A 111 6.81 24.07 -1.30
N SER A 112 7.32 23.49 -0.22
CA SER A 112 7.19 24.03 1.14
C SER A 112 8.10 25.23 1.41
N GLY A 113 9.12 25.47 0.58
CA GLY A 113 10.14 26.50 0.78
C GLY A 113 11.15 26.22 1.90
N LYS A 114 11.04 25.07 2.59
CA LYS A 114 11.92 24.69 3.69
C LYS A 114 13.19 23.98 3.19
N ASN A 115 14.28 24.13 3.92
CA ASN A 115 15.51 23.42 3.65
C ASN A 115 15.40 21.94 4.07
N TYR A 116 16.06 21.04 3.35
CA TYR A 116 16.16 19.63 3.71
C TYR A 116 17.38 18.98 3.07
N ARG A 117 17.89 17.91 3.67
CA ARG A 117 18.96 17.06 3.11
C ARG A 117 18.37 15.85 2.38
N SER A 118 19.13 15.26 1.47
CA SER A 118 18.72 14.05 0.73
C SER A 118 18.35 12.87 1.63
N SER A 119 18.96 12.79 2.83
CA SER A 119 18.62 11.80 3.86
C SER A 119 17.17 11.87 4.32
N VAL A 120 16.52 13.05 4.26
CA VAL A 120 15.11 13.23 4.61
C VAL A 120 14.21 12.47 3.65
N VAL A 121 14.47 12.52 2.34
CA VAL A 121 13.70 11.77 1.35
C VAL A 121 13.78 10.26 1.62
N SER A 122 15.00 9.77 1.90
CA SER A 122 15.20 8.36 2.26
C SER A 122 14.49 8.00 3.56
N ALA A 123 14.50 8.88 4.56
CA ALA A 123 13.78 8.67 5.82
C ALA A 123 12.26 8.60 5.61
N ILE A 124 11.70 9.48 4.77
CA ILE A 124 10.26 9.47 4.43
C ILE A 124 9.88 8.15 3.74
N ILE A 125 10.64 7.72 2.75
CA ILE A 125 10.39 6.44 2.06
C ILE A 125 10.45 5.27 3.05
N SER A 126 11.44 5.29 3.95
CA SER A 126 11.65 4.24 4.94
C SER A 126 10.54 4.16 5.98
N ASN A 127 10.01 5.30 6.41
CA ASN A 127 9.02 5.39 7.49
C ASN A 127 7.58 5.40 6.96
N SER A 128 7.38 5.68 5.65
CA SER A 128 6.06 5.59 5.04
C SER A 128 5.64 4.14 4.79
N GLY A 129 4.34 3.88 4.80
CA GLY A 129 3.77 2.59 4.40
C GLY A 129 3.65 2.41 2.88
N TYR A 130 4.15 3.37 2.08
CA TYR A 130 3.96 3.36 0.64
C TYR A 130 4.67 2.18 -0.05
N GLY A 131 3.95 1.49 -0.93
CA GLY A 131 4.45 0.29 -1.61
C GLY A 131 4.33 -1.00 -0.81
N ASN A 132 3.78 -0.94 0.40
CA ASN A 132 3.44 -2.13 1.17
C ASN A 132 2.03 -2.61 0.79
N LYS A 133 1.95 -3.78 0.14
CA LYS A 133 0.67 -4.37 -0.29
C LYS A 133 -0.23 -4.81 0.87
N ALA A 134 0.32 -5.04 2.05
CA ALA A 134 -0.45 -5.46 3.22
C ALA A 134 -1.22 -4.30 3.88
N ILE A 135 -0.83 -3.05 3.57
CA ILE A 135 -1.46 -1.85 4.09
C ILE A 135 -2.09 -1.10 2.90
N ASN A 136 -3.33 -0.68 3.04
CA ASN A 136 -3.97 0.19 2.05
C ASN A 136 -3.44 1.63 2.17
N TYR A 137 -2.13 1.81 1.87
CA TYR A 137 -1.43 3.09 1.95
C TYR A 137 -1.21 3.65 0.56
N SER A 138 -2.04 4.60 0.19
CA SER A 138 -2.07 5.23 -1.12
C SER A 138 -1.08 6.41 -1.22
N LEU A 139 -0.87 6.92 -2.42
CA LEU A 139 -0.12 8.17 -2.64
C LEU A 139 -0.77 9.37 -1.94
N TYR A 140 -2.09 9.34 -1.74
CA TYR A 140 -2.82 10.35 -0.97
C TYR A 140 -2.44 10.33 0.51
N ASN A 141 -2.29 9.14 1.10
CA ASN A 141 -1.79 9.00 2.47
C ASN A 141 -0.37 9.56 2.61
N LEU A 142 0.50 9.25 1.63
CA LEU A 142 1.86 9.79 1.61
C LEU A 142 1.87 11.34 1.49
N ASP A 143 1.01 11.92 0.64
CA ASP A 143 0.90 13.37 0.52
C ASP A 143 0.44 14.04 1.83
N ASN A 144 -0.51 13.43 2.53
CA ASN A 144 -0.96 13.92 3.82
C ASN A 144 0.13 13.79 4.90
N ASP A 145 0.87 12.70 4.90
CA ASP A 145 1.98 12.51 5.82
C ASP A 145 3.12 13.52 5.55
N LEU A 146 3.42 13.80 4.28
CA LEU A 146 4.34 14.87 3.92
C LEU A 146 3.89 16.23 4.44
N LYS A 147 2.60 16.56 4.32
CA LYS A 147 2.03 17.81 4.88
C LYS A 147 2.21 17.87 6.39
N LYS A 148 2.01 16.77 7.11
CA LYS A 148 2.24 16.71 8.57
C LYS A 148 3.70 16.95 8.91
N VAL A 149 4.64 16.28 8.22
CA VAL A 149 6.09 16.49 8.42
C VAL A 149 6.46 17.94 8.17
N ILE A 150 6.00 18.53 7.07
CA ILE A 150 6.27 19.92 6.72
C ILE A 150 5.70 20.88 7.78
N ALA A 151 4.49 20.61 8.28
CA ALA A 151 3.85 21.44 9.31
C ALA A 151 4.57 21.35 10.67
N TYR A 152 5.04 20.14 11.01
CA TYR A 152 5.75 19.88 12.27
C TYR A 152 7.16 20.50 12.31
N SER A 153 7.88 20.46 11.19
CA SER A 153 9.26 20.92 11.09
C SER A 153 9.39 22.45 11.21
N GLY A 154 10.52 22.92 11.74
CA GLY A 154 10.89 24.33 11.73
C GLY A 154 11.31 24.85 10.33
N GLU A 155 12.38 25.62 10.26
CA GLU A 155 12.94 26.14 8.99
C GLU A 155 13.63 25.08 8.15
N GLU A 156 14.20 24.06 8.80
CA GLU A 156 14.81 22.88 8.15
C GLU A 156 14.01 21.62 8.51
N ILE A 157 13.77 20.79 7.51
CA ILE A 157 13.17 19.46 7.70
C ILE A 157 14.29 18.46 7.97
N THR A 158 14.23 17.78 9.11
CA THR A 158 15.25 16.81 9.53
C THR A 158 14.72 15.37 9.50
N ALA A 159 15.63 14.38 9.52
CA ALA A 159 15.25 12.99 9.68
C ALA A 159 14.61 12.71 11.05
N TYR A 160 14.88 13.52 12.06
CA TYR A 160 14.23 13.46 13.36
C TYR A 160 12.76 13.85 13.25
N ASP A 161 12.43 14.93 12.54
CA ASP A 161 11.03 15.36 12.34
C ASP A 161 10.22 14.29 11.59
N VAL A 162 10.85 13.68 10.57
CA VAL A 162 10.25 12.54 9.86
C VAL A 162 9.97 11.38 10.83
N GLY A 163 10.94 11.04 11.67
CA GLY A 163 10.78 9.99 12.69
C GLY A 163 9.70 10.33 13.72
N ALA A 164 9.61 11.58 14.17
CA ALA A 164 8.60 12.02 15.13
C ALA A 164 7.18 11.97 14.57
N VAL A 165 7.00 12.33 13.29
CA VAL A 165 5.69 12.42 12.64
C VAL A 165 5.26 11.10 11.99
N LEU A 166 6.20 10.40 11.32
CA LEU A 166 5.95 9.15 10.60
C LEU A 166 6.37 7.90 11.39
N SER A 167 6.70 8.05 12.66
CA SER A 167 7.17 6.95 13.52
C SER A 167 6.14 5.86 13.78
N VAL A 168 4.91 6.07 13.34
CA VAL A 168 3.81 5.11 13.52
C VAL A 168 3.51 4.34 12.24
N ASN A 169 4.54 3.82 11.56
CA ASN A 169 4.32 2.65 10.73
C ASN A 169 4.52 1.41 11.63
N PRO A 170 3.45 0.75 12.09
CA PRO A 170 3.55 -0.40 12.98
C PRO A 170 4.50 -1.47 12.47
N GLU A 171 4.58 -1.64 11.14
CA GLU A 171 5.49 -2.62 10.53
C GLU A 171 6.97 -2.27 10.72
N ASN A 172 7.33 -0.98 10.70
CA ASN A 172 8.70 -0.59 10.97
C ASN A 172 9.10 -0.89 12.41
N ASN A 173 8.17 -0.69 13.34
CA ASN A 173 8.37 -1.01 14.75
C ASN A 173 8.42 -2.53 14.96
N VAL A 174 7.61 -3.31 14.22
CA VAL A 174 7.69 -4.79 14.22
C VAL A 174 9.05 -5.25 13.69
N PHE A 175 9.58 -4.68 12.60
CA PHE A 175 10.94 -5.00 12.14
C PHE A 175 12.01 -4.67 13.19
N ALA A 176 11.91 -3.50 13.83
CA ALA A 176 12.85 -3.11 14.89
C ALA A 176 12.75 -4.05 16.10
N MET A 177 11.52 -4.46 16.45
CA MET A 177 11.28 -5.42 17.52
C MET A 177 11.89 -6.79 17.18
N LEU A 178 11.71 -7.29 15.96
CA LEU A 178 12.29 -8.56 15.52
C LEU A 178 13.83 -8.49 15.43
N ASP A 179 14.41 -7.36 15.03
CA ASP A 179 15.86 -7.14 15.08
C ASP A 179 16.39 -7.14 16.52
N ALA A 180 15.65 -6.50 17.44
CA ALA A 180 15.99 -6.51 18.87
C ALA A 180 15.93 -7.93 19.45
N ILE A 181 14.92 -8.72 19.09
CA ILE A 181 14.81 -10.14 19.45
C ILE A 181 16.02 -10.92 18.90
N GLY A 182 16.30 -10.79 17.60
CA GLY A 182 17.44 -11.50 16.96
C GLY A 182 18.81 -11.13 17.53
N ARG A 183 18.91 -10.00 18.22
CA ARG A 183 20.12 -9.53 18.94
C ARG A 183 20.05 -9.79 20.45
N ASN A 184 19.06 -10.52 20.93
CA ASN A 184 18.83 -10.80 22.35
C ASN A 184 18.64 -9.54 23.23
N ARG A 185 18.06 -8.47 22.64
CA ARG A 185 17.77 -7.21 23.36
C ARG A 185 16.29 -7.17 23.76
N LYS A 186 15.92 -8.04 24.73
CA LYS A 186 14.54 -8.27 25.14
C LYS A 186 13.82 -7.01 25.67
N ASP A 187 14.52 -6.19 26.46
CA ASP A 187 13.96 -4.94 27.01
C ASP A 187 13.56 -3.95 25.90
N GLU A 188 14.39 -3.86 24.86
CA GLU A 188 14.06 -3.02 23.72
C GLU A 188 12.89 -3.57 22.91
N ALA A 189 12.81 -4.89 22.73
CA ALA A 189 11.71 -5.53 22.06
C ALA A 189 10.38 -5.35 22.81
N LEU A 190 10.36 -5.51 24.12
CA LEU A 190 9.20 -5.24 24.97
C LEU A 190 8.76 -3.78 24.90
N ARG A 191 9.69 -2.83 24.99
CA ARG A 191 9.37 -1.41 24.84
C ARG A 191 8.71 -1.11 23.50
N LEU A 192 9.20 -1.70 22.40
CA LEU A 192 8.59 -1.53 21.09
C LEU A 192 7.21 -2.17 21.01
N LEU A 193 6.99 -3.30 21.68
CA LEU A 193 5.67 -3.92 21.81
C LEU A 193 4.68 -2.97 22.50
N TYR A 194 5.04 -2.42 23.67
CA TYR A 194 4.18 -1.49 24.39
C TYR A 194 3.86 -0.25 23.57
N ASN A 195 4.84 0.35 22.92
CA ASN A 195 4.60 1.50 22.03
C ASN A 195 3.61 1.19 20.91
N LEU A 196 3.64 -0.03 20.36
CA LEU A 196 2.70 -0.49 19.33
C LEU A 196 1.29 -0.66 19.89
N LEU A 197 1.14 -1.23 21.09
CA LEU A 197 -0.15 -1.40 21.76
C LEU A 197 -0.75 -0.03 22.16
N GLU A 198 0.04 0.85 22.74
CA GLU A 198 -0.36 2.22 23.12
C GLU A 198 -0.77 3.07 21.90
N SER A 199 -0.18 2.83 20.75
CA SER A 199 -0.57 3.47 19.47
C SER A 199 -1.91 3.00 18.92
N GLY A 200 -2.60 2.07 19.61
CA GLY A 200 -3.89 1.51 19.22
C GLY A 200 -3.82 0.31 18.28
N THR A 201 -2.62 -0.27 18.08
CA THR A 201 -2.49 -1.49 17.29
C THR A 201 -3.03 -2.68 18.09
N THR A 202 -4.01 -3.39 17.54
CA THR A 202 -4.58 -4.55 18.23
C THR A 202 -3.62 -5.74 18.27
N VAL A 203 -3.74 -6.60 19.29
CA VAL A 203 -2.94 -7.82 19.44
C VAL A 203 -3.00 -8.71 18.20
N PHE A 204 -4.18 -8.93 17.63
CA PHE A 204 -4.35 -9.73 16.40
C PHE A 204 -3.65 -9.10 15.20
N SER A 205 -3.68 -7.78 15.08
CA SER A 205 -2.96 -7.07 14.02
C SER A 205 -1.45 -7.18 14.20
N LEU A 206 -0.96 -7.09 15.44
CA LEU A 206 0.45 -7.28 15.77
C LEU A 206 0.93 -8.69 15.45
N LEU A 207 0.21 -9.72 15.86
CA LEU A 207 0.55 -11.11 15.55
C LEU A 207 0.63 -11.35 14.04
N ARG A 208 -0.35 -10.87 13.30
CA ARG A 208 -0.33 -10.96 11.84
C ARG A 208 0.88 -10.27 11.23
N MET A 209 1.27 -9.09 11.75
CA MET A 209 2.46 -8.39 11.29
C MET A 209 3.74 -9.14 11.67
N ILE A 210 3.84 -9.66 12.89
CA ILE A 210 4.99 -10.44 13.37
C ILE A 210 5.18 -11.68 12.50
N THR A 211 4.14 -12.50 12.32
CA THR A 211 4.22 -13.73 11.50
C THR A 211 4.57 -13.41 10.06
N GLY A 212 3.91 -12.43 9.42
CA GLY A 212 4.20 -12.04 8.05
C GLY A 212 5.61 -11.47 7.85
N GLN A 213 6.18 -10.77 8.85
CA GLN A 213 7.56 -10.31 8.77
C GLN A 213 8.56 -11.48 8.99
N LEU A 214 8.28 -12.40 9.91
CA LEU A 214 9.10 -13.59 10.12
C LEU A 214 9.13 -14.48 8.88
N GLU A 215 7.99 -14.71 8.24
CA GLU A 215 7.89 -15.45 6.98
C GLU A 215 8.72 -14.79 5.87
N LEU A 216 8.65 -13.46 5.76
CA LEU A 216 9.43 -12.69 4.78
C LEU A 216 10.94 -12.84 5.06
N ILE A 217 11.36 -12.65 6.32
CA ILE A 217 12.77 -12.77 6.74
C ILE A 217 13.29 -14.17 6.47
N LEU A 218 12.53 -15.21 6.85
CA LEU A 218 12.88 -16.61 6.64
C LEU A 218 13.00 -16.94 5.14
N SER A 219 12.02 -16.54 4.34
CA SER A 219 12.02 -16.76 2.88
C SER A 219 13.24 -16.12 2.21
N ILE A 220 13.58 -14.90 2.60
CA ILE A 220 14.75 -14.20 2.06
C ILE A 220 16.03 -14.92 2.47
N LYS A 221 16.14 -15.31 3.74
CA LYS A 221 17.30 -16.02 4.27
C LYS A 221 17.54 -17.35 3.55
N GLU A 222 16.49 -18.17 3.40
CA GLU A 222 16.57 -19.45 2.67
C GLU A 222 16.96 -19.25 1.20
N MET A 223 16.41 -18.22 0.51
CA MET A 223 16.79 -17.91 -0.87
C MET A 223 18.24 -17.45 -0.99
N GLN A 224 18.75 -16.67 -0.02
CA GLN A 224 20.16 -16.26 0.01
C GLN A 224 21.09 -17.45 0.25
N GLU A 225 20.76 -18.37 1.16
CA GLU A 225 21.52 -19.60 1.40
C GLU A 225 21.53 -20.51 0.16
N ASN A 226 20.48 -20.45 -0.67
CA ASN A 226 20.42 -21.10 -1.98
C ASN A 226 21.11 -20.31 -3.11
N GLY A 227 21.95 -19.31 -2.78
CA GLY A 227 22.78 -18.56 -3.72
C GLY A 227 22.08 -17.44 -4.47
N MET A 228 20.82 -17.08 -4.13
CA MET A 228 20.14 -15.97 -4.78
C MET A 228 20.62 -14.62 -4.22
N ASN A 229 20.90 -13.68 -5.12
CA ASN A 229 21.15 -12.29 -4.71
C ASN A 229 19.84 -11.53 -4.43
N LEU A 230 19.93 -10.39 -3.69
CA LEU A 230 18.75 -9.63 -3.26
C LEU A 230 17.86 -9.15 -4.43
N THR A 231 18.43 -8.89 -5.60
CA THR A 231 17.66 -8.48 -6.79
C THR A 231 16.81 -9.64 -7.34
N GLN A 232 17.36 -10.84 -7.35
CA GLN A 232 16.62 -12.05 -7.74
C GLN A 232 15.51 -12.37 -6.74
N VAL A 233 15.81 -12.27 -5.44
CA VAL A 233 14.86 -12.46 -4.34
C VAL A 233 13.71 -11.45 -4.47
N GLN A 234 14.01 -10.16 -4.67
CA GLN A 234 13.01 -9.12 -4.89
C GLN A 234 12.07 -9.46 -6.03
N LYS A 235 12.64 -9.86 -7.18
CA LYS A 235 11.87 -10.18 -8.37
C LYS A 235 10.97 -11.41 -8.16
N LYS A 236 11.45 -12.41 -7.41
CA LYS A 236 10.72 -13.65 -7.13
C LYS A 236 9.58 -13.43 -6.13
N LEU A 237 9.81 -12.64 -5.08
CA LEU A 237 8.81 -12.36 -4.04
C LEU A 237 7.85 -11.23 -4.41
N GLY A 238 8.16 -10.40 -5.41
CA GLY A 238 7.36 -9.23 -5.79
C GLY A 238 7.31 -8.14 -4.72
N VAL A 239 8.26 -8.15 -3.78
CA VAL A 239 8.32 -7.23 -2.64
C VAL A 239 9.22 -6.04 -2.97
N HIS A 240 8.88 -4.84 -2.47
CA HIS A 240 9.68 -3.64 -2.69
C HIS A 240 11.12 -3.81 -2.18
N GLN A 241 12.11 -3.32 -2.94
CA GLN A 241 13.54 -3.48 -2.66
C GLN A 241 13.93 -3.07 -1.23
N PHE A 242 13.34 -2.01 -0.71
CA PHE A 242 13.60 -1.54 0.64
C PHE A 242 13.19 -2.59 1.71
N ARG A 243 12.01 -3.21 1.58
CA ARG A 243 11.58 -4.27 2.50
C ARG A 243 12.49 -5.48 2.44
N VAL A 244 12.92 -5.88 1.23
CA VAL A 244 13.85 -6.98 1.04
C VAL A 244 15.18 -6.70 1.74
N LYS A 245 15.75 -5.50 1.55
CA LYS A 245 17.00 -5.10 2.23
C LYS A 245 16.86 -5.08 3.75
N LYS A 246 15.76 -4.54 4.27
CA LYS A 246 15.50 -4.48 5.71
C LYS A 246 15.34 -5.87 6.32
N ALA A 247 14.54 -6.73 5.69
CA ALA A 247 14.36 -8.11 6.13
C ALA A 247 15.64 -8.94 6.05
N ALA A 248 16.45 -8.76 4.99
CA ALA A 248 17.77 -9.39 4.85
C ALA A 248 18.74 -8.96 5.95
N ALA A 249 18.70 -7.67 6.35
CA ALA A 249 19.54 -7.17 7.44
C ALA A 249 19.19 -7.83 8.79
N VAL A 250 17.90 -7.97 9.09
CA VAL A 250 17.43 -8.70 10.30
C VAL A 250 17.81 -10.17 10.22
N GLY A 251 17.51 -10.84 9.10
CA GLY A 251 17.84 -12.25 8.88
C GLY A 251 19.33 -12.57 8.89
N GLY A 252 20.19 -11.56 8.61
CA GLY A 252 21.65 -11.71 8.66
C GLY A 252 22.18 -12.14 10.04
N ASN A 253 21.48 -11.72 11.11
CA ASN A 253 21.86 -12.01 12.49
C ASN A 253 21.28 -13.34 13.02
N CYS A 254 20.45 -14.05 12.23
CA CYS A 254 19.72 -15.23 12.67
C CYS A 254 20.02 -16.42 11.77
N SER A 255 20.04 -17.64 12.34
CA SER A 255 20.05 -18.87 11.55
C SER A 255 18.65 -19.21 11.04
N VAL A 256 18.56 -20.00 9.95
CA VAL A 256 17.28 -20.50 9.43
C VAL A 256 16.53 -21.28 10.51
N SER A 257 17.24 -22.15 11.26
CA SER A 257 16.63 -22.93 12.34
C SER A 257 16.04 -22.05 13.44
N TYR A 258 16.73 -20.99 13.82
CA TYR A 258 16.24 -20.03 14.81
C TYR A 258 14.99 -19.30 14.32
N LEU A 259 14.99 -18.82 13.06
CA LEU A 259 13.82 -18.16 12.46
C LEU A 259 12.61 -19.11 12.37
N LYS A 260 12.82 -20.38 12.01
CA LYS A 260 11.75 -21.39 12.02
C LYS A 260 11.18 -21.61 13.40
N ASN A 261 12.03 -21.66 14.42
CA ASN A 261 11.59 -21.82 15.81
C ASN A 261 10.75 -20.63 16.27
N ILE A 262 11.22 -19.40 16.05
CA ILE A 262 10.45 -18.18 16.40
C ILE A 262 9.10 -18.14 15.66
N LEU A 263 9.08 -18.50 14.39
CA LEU A 263 7.84 -18.54 13.61
C LEU A 263 6.86 -19.58 14.16
N SER A 264 7.35 -20.76 14.53
CA SER A 264 6.54 -21.81 15.17
C SER A 264 5.95 -21.33 16.50
N GLU A 265 6.76 -20.68 17.35
CA GLU A 265 6.31 -20.10 18.60
C GLU A 265 5.25 -19.00 18.37
N ALA A 266 5.43 -18.16 17.35
CA ALA A 266 4.44 -17.12 17.01
C ALA A 266 3.08 -17.71 16.59
N TYR A 267 3.08 -18.84 15.86
CA TYR A 267 1.84 -19.54 15.53
C TYR A 267 1.18 -20.19 16.75
N GLN A 268 1.96 -20.74 17.69
CA GLN A 268 1.41 -21.27 18.95
C GLN A 268 0.77 -20.16 19.79
N VAL A 269 1.39 -18.98 19.83
CA VAL A 269 0.81 -17.81 20.50
C VAL A 269 -0.51 -17.40 19.84
N ASP A 270 -0.58 -17.38 18.51
CA ASP A 270 -1.82 -17.07 17.76
C ASP A 270 -2.95 -18.06 18.11
N GLU A 271 -2.62 -19.36 18.18
CA GLU A 271 -3.56 -20.41 18.57
C GLU A 271 -4.05 -20.23 20.03
N HIS A 272 -3.13 -19.99 20.97
CA HIS A 272 -3.46 -19.79 22.38
C HIS A 272 -4.37 -18.59 22.61
N ILE A 273 -4.15 -17.50 21.88
CA ILE A 273 -5.01 -16.30 21.96
C ILE A 273 -6.39 -16.59 21.36
N LYS A 274 -6.45 -17.23 20.20
CA LYS A 274 -7.71 -17.56 19.51
C LYS A 274 -8.58 -18.58 20.27
N THR A 275 -7.94 -19.48 21.01
CA THR A 275 -8.64 -20.44 21.86
C THR A 275 -8.99 -19.90 23.25
N GLY A 276 -8.58 -18.66 23.56
CA GLY A 276 -8.85 -18.03 24.87
C GLY A 276 -7.99 -18.58 26.00
N LEU A 277 -6.91 -19.33 25.69
CA LEU A 277 -6.02 -19.90 26.69
C LEU A 277 -5.17 -18.85 27.39
N PHE A 278 -4.79 -17.77 26.67
CA PHE A 278 -4.03 -16.66 27.23
C PHE A 278 -4.66 -15.31 26.85
N ASP A 279 -4.51 -14.34 27.74
CA ASP A 279 -4.72 -12.94 27.40
C ASP A 279 -3.76 -12.52 26.29
N GLY A 280 -4.26 -11.76 25.33
CA GLY A 280 -3.50 -11.44 24.13
C GLY A 280 -2.22 -10.65 24.38
N GLN A 281 -2.26 -9.65 25.27
CA GLN A 281 -1.08 -8.86 25.59
C GLN A 281 -0.05 -9.70 26.35
N LEU A 282 -0.49 -10.42 27.36
CA LEU A 282 0.36 -11.31 28.17
C LEU A 282 1.03 -12.39 27.31
N ALA A 283 0.30 -12.92 26.30
CA ALA A 283 0.86 -13.92 25.39
C ALA A 283 1.99 -13.34 24.52
N LEU A 284 1.86 -12.09 24.04
CA LEU A 284 2.92 -11.40 23.29
C LEU A 284 4.14 -11.07 24.18
N GLU A 285 3.91 -10.63 25.39
CA GLU A 285 4.97 -10.38 26.39
C GLU A 285 5.75 -11.67 26.67
N TYR A 286 5.03 -12.77 26.95
CA TYR A 286 5.63 -14.08 27.17
C TYR A 286 6.41 -14.58 25.96
N PHE A 287 5.87 -14.38 24.74
CA PHE A 287 6.56 -14.71 23.50
C PHE A 287 7.93 -14.02 23.42
N ILE A 288 7.99 -12.72 23.64
CA ILE A 288 9.25 -11.97 23.59
C ILE A 288 10.20 -12.38 24.72
N ALA A 289 9.68 -12.61 25.93
CA ALA A 289 10.50 -12.99 27.07
C ALA A 289 11.12 -14.39 26.93
N LYS A 290 10.42 -15.30 26.26
CA LYS A 290 10.86 -16.68 26.02
C LYS A 290 11.97 -16.77 24.96
N LEU A 291 11.95 -15.91 23.96
CA LEU A 291 12.94 -15.86 22.88
C LEU A 291 14.26 -15.26 23.34
#